data_38530db136f8eab7660bb6072ec3d2fe
#
_entry.id   38530db136f8eab7660bb6072ec3d2fe
#
_cell.length_a   1.000
_cell.length_b   1.000
_cell.length_c   1.000
_cell.angle_alpha   90.00
_cell.angle_beta   90.00
_cell.angle_gamma   90.00
#
_symmetry.space_group_name_H-M   'P 1'
#
loop_
_entity.id
_entity.type
_entity.pdbx_description
1 polymer ?
#
loop_
_entity_poly.entity_id
_entity_poly.type
_entity_poly.pdbx_seq_one_letter_code
_entity_poly.pdbx_strand_id
1 'polypeptide(L)'
;FDPPGKAGLADLTAAMIAEGGSAKRSFNELQQAFYPLASGLAAQVDKEMLRLSGTVHRDNLDAWYALVREMVLEPGFREDDFQRLKQQQVNAIRVSLRGNNDEELAKEALYEMVYGAGHPYGTLTLGHVAQVEALTLDDVRAFHAGQFTPQRLRVGLSGDYGAAFQARLLDDLKRLPQGAPAA
;
A
#
# COMPACT_ATOMS: atom_id res chain seq x y z
N PHE A 1 -12.61 3.56 1.33
CA PHE A 1 -11.33 3.94 1.95
C PHE A 1 -10.95 5.38 1.72
N ASP A 2 -10.89 5.80 0.46
CA ASP A 2 -10.43 7.15 0.15
C ASP A 2 -11.39 8.20 0.68
N PRO A 3 -10.90 9.28 1.30
CA PRO A 3 -11.73 10.41 1.67
C PRO A 3 -12.40 11.02 0.43
N PRO A 4 -13.59 11.63 0.56
CA PRO A 4 -14.25 12.31 -0.55
C PRO A 4 -13.32 13.29 -1.27
N GLY A 5 -13.25 13.20 -2.59
CA GLY A 5 -12.39 14.04 -3.42
C GLY A 5 -10.91 13.61 -3.49
N LYS A 6 -10.51 12.50 -2.85
CA LYS A 6 -9.13 11.99 -2.82
C LYS A 6 -9.01 10.56 -3.34
N ALA A 7 -9.81 10.20 -4.34
CA ALA A 7 -9.75 8.88 -4.94
C ALA A 7 -8.35 8.55 -5.47
N GLY A 8 -7.86 7.35 -5.15
CA GLY A 8 -6.50 6.89 -5.45
C GLY A 8 -5.48 7.13 -4.34
N LEU A 9 -5.89 7.73 -3.21
CA LEU A 9 -4.99 7.98 -2.07
C LEU A 9 -4.54 6.69 -1.40
N ALA A 10 -5.44 5.69 -1.27
CA ALA A 10 -5.10 4.38 -0.71
C ALA A 10 -4.04 3.69 -1.58
N ASP A 11 -4.20 3.72 -2.91
CA ASP A 11 -3.26 3.12 -3.85
C ASP A 11 -1.89 3.80 -3.78
N LEU A 12 -1.85 5.14 -3.81
CA LEU A 12 -0.60 5.90 -3.66
C LEU A 12 0.08 5.64 -2.32
N THR A 13 -0.69 5.53 -1.23
CA THR A 13 -0.13 5.22 0.09
C THR A 13 0.45 3.80 0.13
N ALA A 14 -0.23 2.82 -0.46
CA ALA A 14 0.27 1.45 -0.59
C ALA A 14 1.59 1.40 -1.38
N ALA A 15 1.65 2.11 -2.51
CA ALA A 15 2.86 2.25 -3.31
C ALA A 15 3.99 2.93 -2.53
N MET A 16 3.69 3.99 -1.76
CA MET A 16 4.69 4.65 -0.91
C MET A 16 5.27 3.74 0.16
N ILE A 17 4.50 2.80 0.71
CA ILE A 17 5.02 1.81 1.67
C ILE A 17 5.88 0.77 0.97
N ALA A 18 5.44 0.25 -0.18
CA ALA A 18 6.13 -0.84 -0.87
C ALA A 18 7.33 -0.36 -1.71
N GLU A 19 7.29 0.85 -2.25
CA GLU A 19 8.23 1.36 -3.25
C GLU A 19 8.81 2.75 -2.92
N GLY A 20 8.42 3.36 -1.81
CA GLY A 20 8.92 4.68 -1.37
C GLY A 20 10.12 4.60 -0.41
N GLY A 21 10.65 3.40 -0.19
CA GLY A 21 11.71 3.21 0.78
C GLY A 21 11.26 3.29 2.24
N SER A 22 12.21 3.24 3.15
CA SER A 22 12.00 3.41 4.58
C SER A 22 12.65 4.70 5.09
N ALA A 23 12.46 5.02 6.36
CA ALA A 23 13.18 6.14 6.98
C ALA A 23 14.71 5.98 6.92
N LYS A 24 15.21 4.73 6.82
CA LYS A 24 16.64 4.39 6.87
C LYS A 24 17.25 4.11 5.50
N ARG A 25 16.45 3.62 4.55
CA ARG A 25 16.90 3.13 3.24
C ARG A 25 16.05 3.70 2.12
N SER A 26 16.69 4.04 1.02
CA SER A 26 16.01 4.30 -0.25
C SER A 26 15.36 3.02 -0.79
N PHE A 27 14.45 3.16 -1.74
CA PHE A 27 13.87 2.01 -2.44
C PHE A 27 14.93 1.12 -3.11
N ASN A 28 15.93 1.72 -3.74
CA ASN A 28 17.02 0.97 -4.38
C ASN A 28 17.84 0.14 -3.38
N GLU A 29 18.16 0.71 -2.22
CA GLU A 29 18.87 -0.03 -1.16
C GLU A 29 18.02 -1.19 -0.60
N LEU A 30 16.71 -1.00 -0.47
CA LEU A 30 15.80 -2.08 -0.09
C LEU A 30 15.75 -3.19 -1.16
N GLN A 31 15.68 -2.83 -2.44
CA GLN A 31 15.70 -3.81 -3.54
C GLN A 31 17.01 -4.62 -3.54
N GLN A 32 18.14 -3.95 -3.34
CA GLN A 32 19.44 -4.64 -3.22
C GLN A 32 19.48 -5.56 -2.00
N ALA A 33 18.86 -5.20 -0.89
CA ALA A 33 18.79 -6.04 0.32
C ALA A 33 17.82 -7.22 0.15
N PHE A 34 16.73 -7.07 -0.59
CA PHE A 34 15.79 -8.15 -0.91
C PHE A 34 16.32 -9.13 -1.95
N TYR A 35 17.16 -8.67 -2.88
CA TYR A 35 17.63 -9.49 -4.00
C TYR A 35 18.25 -10.83 -3.58
N PRO A 36 19.21 -10.90 -2.63
CA PRO A 36 19.79 -12.19 -2.20
C PRO A 36 18.79 -13.09 -1.46
N LEU A 37 17.69 -12.52 -0.97
CA LEU A 37 16.62 -13.26 -0.28
C LEU A 37 15.62 -13.88 -1.28
N ALA A 38 15.73 -13.55 -2.57
CA ALA A 38 14.79 -13.90 -3.63
C ALA A 38 13.33 -13.57 -3.23
N SER A 39 13.12 -12.42 -2.62
CA SER A 39 11.85 -12.00 -2.04
C SER A 39 11.65 -10.48 -2.17
N GLY A 40 10.53 -9.98 -1.69
CA GLY A 40 10.17 -8.58 -1.68
C GLY A 40 8.94 -8.33 -0.83
N LEU A 41 8.39 -7.12 -0.94
CA LEU A 41 7.10 -6.73 -0.41
C LEU A 41 6.24 -6.21 -1.57
N ALA A 42 5.09 -6.82 -1.78
CA ALA A 42 4.10 -6.36 -2.76
C ALA A 42 2.94 -5.67 -2.06
N ALA A 43 2.42 -4.61 -2.65
CA ALA A 43 1.21 -3.94 -2.22
C ALA A 43 0.11 -4.13 -3.27
N GLN A 44 -1.11 -4.31 -2.82
CA GLN A 44 -2.31 -4.39 -3.66
C GLN A 44 -3.47 -3.71 -2.94
N VAL A 45 -4.22 -2.90 -3.65
CA VAL A 45 -5.41 -2.23 -3.15
C VAL A 45 -6.63 -2.68 -3.95
N ASP A 46 -7.70 -3.00 -3.25
CA ASP A 46 -9.02 -3.22 -3.83
C ASP A 46 -10.07 -2.32 -3.15
N LYS A 47 -11.34 -2.57 -3.41
CA LYS A 47 -12.45 -1.74 -2.89
C LYS A 47 -12.60 -1.76 -1.37
N GLU A 48 -12.09 -2.81 -0.69
CA GLU A 48 -12.33 -3.03 0.74
C GLU A 48 -11.06 -3.17 1.58
N MET A 49 -9.92 -3.48 0.94
CA MET A 49 -8.68 -3.68 1.68
C MET A 49 -7.43 -3.25 0.92
N LEU A 50 -6.43 -2.86 1.68
CA LEU A 50 -5.05 -2.74 1.26
C LEU A 50 -4.30 -3.95 1.80
N ARG A 51 -3.65 -4.70 0.92
CA ARG A 51 -2.88 -5.89 1.25
C ARG A 51 -1.41 -5.65 1.00
N LEU A 52 -0.60 -5.91 2.01
CA LEU A 52 0.84 -6.07 1.89
C LEU A 52 1.16 -7.56 1.97
N SER A 53 1.90 -8.09 1.03
CA SER A 53 2.21 -9.52 0.97
C SER A 53 3.64 -9.78 0.54
N GLY A 54 4.19 -10.89 1.00
CA GLY A 54 5.50 -11.37 0.58
C GLY A 54 5.65 -12.85 0.89
N THR A 55 6.54 -13.48 0.14
CA THR A 55 6.90 -14.88 0.31
C THR A 55 8.42 -14.97 0.39
N VAL A 56 8.92 -15.74 1.36
CA VAL A 56 10.36 -15.87 1.58
C VAL A 56 10.69 -17.30 1.99
N HIS A 57 11.89 -17.77 1.65
CA HIS A 57 12.38 -19.03 2.16
C HIS A 57 12.58 -18.94 3.69
N ARG A 58 12.26 -20.02 4.43
CA ARG A 58 12.30 -20.01 5.91
C ARG A 58 13.65 -19.56 6.49
N ASP A 59 14.75 -19.94 5.84
CA ASP A 59 16.09 -19.59 6.32
C ASP A 59 16.39 -18.09 6.23
N ASN A 60 15.64 -17.36 5.38
CA ASN A 60 15.75 -15.92 5.16
C ASN A 60 14.67 -15.12 5.91
N LEU A 61 13.80 -15.79 6.67
CA LEU A 61 12.62 -15.16 7.30
C LEU A 61 12.99 -13.95 8.17
N ASP A 62 14.02 -14.07 9.00
CA ASP A 62 14.42 -13.00 9.90
C ASP A 62 15.00 -11.79 9.16
N ALA A 63 15.82 -12.02 8.14
CA ALA A 63 16.40 -10.98 7.31
C ALA A 63 15.31 -10.24 6.50
N TRP A 64 14.41 -11.00 5.88
CA TRP A 64 13.27 -10.46 5.14
C TRP A 64 12.35 -9.64 6.05
N TYR A 65 11.99 -10.20 7.20
CA TYR A 65 11.09 -9.52 8.13
C TYR A 65 11.68 -8.22 8.66
N ALA A 66 12.99 -8.15 8.88
CA ALA A 66 13.65 -6.92 9.31
C ALA A 66 13.43 -5.78 8.29
N LEU A 67 13.50 -6.07 6.98
CA LEU A 67 13.24 -5.11 5.92
C LEU A 67 11.75 -4.71 5.85
N VAL A 68 10.86 -5.70 5.86
CA VAL A 68 9.41 -5.45 5.83
C VAL A 68 8.96 -4.64 7.05
N ARG A 69 9.44 -4.99 8.23
CA ARG A 69 9.17 -4.25 9.46
C ARG A 69 9.58 -2.78 9.36
N GLU A 70 10.75 -2.52 8.78
CA GLU A 70 11.26 -1.16 8.55
C GLU A 70 10.34 -0.39 7.59
N MET A 71 9.91 -1.01 6.49
CA MET A 71 9.01 -0.39 5.50
C MET A 71 7.62 -0.09 6.07
N VAL A 72 7.09 -0.99 6.88
CA VAL A 72 5.71 -0.86 7.41
C VAL A 72 5.65 0.08 8.62
N LEU A 73 6.62 0.00 9.54
CA LEU A 73 6.60 0.79 10.77
C LEU A 73 7.28 2.17 10.63
N GLU A 74 8.24 2.28 9.71
CA GLU A 74 9.05 3.49 9.52
C GLU A 74 9.16 3.82 8.01
N PRO A 75 8.03 4.00 7.28
CA PRO A 75 8.09 4.32 5.85
C PRO A 75 8.80 5.65 5.60
N GLY A 76 9.47 5.76 4.46
CA GLY A 76 10.32 6.90 4.15
C GLY A 76 9.56 8.20 3.91
N PHE A 77 8.43 8.12 3.24
CA PHE A 77 7.60 9.29 2.85
C PHE A 77 8.41 10.49 2.37
N ARG A 78 9.37 10.23 1.44
CA ARG A 78 10.19 11.28 0.82
C ARG A 78 9.45 11.93 -0.33
N GLU A 79 9.68 13.21 -0.52
CA GLU A 79 9.02 14.00 -1.58
C GLU A 79 9.34 13.47 -2.98
N ASP A 80 10.61 13.12 -3.27
CA ASP A 80 11.00 12.62 -4.59
C ASP A 80 10.33 11.29 -4.92
N ASP A 81 10.23 10.36 -3.95
CA ASP A 81 9.53 9.10 -4.11
C ASP A 81 8.02 9.33 -4.28
N PHE A 82 7.44 10.26 -3.53
CA PHE A 82 6.04 10.64 -3.69
C PHE A 82 5.74 11.17 -5.09
N GLN A 83 6.54 12.09 -5.61
CA GLN A 83 6.33 12.63 -6.96
C GLN A 83 6.50 11.55 -8.02
N ARG A 84 7.49 10.68 -7.89
CA ARG A 84 7.72 9.55 -8.79
C ARG A 84 6.51 8.59 -8.82
N LEU A 85 6.04 8.15 -7.67
CA LEU A 85 4.95 7.19 -7.55
C LEU A 85 3.61 7.80 -7.96
N LYS A 86 3.36 9.05 -7.60
CA LYS A 86 2.19 9.81 -8.06
C LYS A 86 2.16 9.91 -9.59
N GLN A 87 3.29 10.21 -10.23
CA GLN A 87 3.39 10.26 -11.68
C GLN A 87 3.19 8.88 -12.31
N GLN A 88 3.69 7.82 -11.70
CA GLN A 88 3.46 6.44 -12.14
C GLN A 88 1.97 6.08 -12.10
N GLN A 89 1.27 6.44 -11.02
CA GLN A 89 -0.17 6.19 -10.89
C GLN A 89 -0.97 6.99 -11.94
N VAL A 90 -0.65 8.26 -12.17
CA VAL A 90 -1.25 9.06 -13.25
C VAL A 90 -1.03 8.41 -14.61
N ASN A 91 0.17 7.92 -14.88
CA ASN A 91 0.48 7.23 -16.14
C ASN A 91 -0.27 5.88 -16.22
N ALA A 92 -0.41 5.14 -15.12
CA ALA A 92 -1.21 3.91 -15.10
C ALA A 92 -2.67 4.19 -15.49
N ILE A 93 -3.26 5.27 -14.99
CA ILE A 93 -4.63 5.67 -15.38
C ILE A 93 -4.70 6.08 -16.85
N ARG A 94 -3.80 6.95 -17.30
CA ARG A 94 -3.85 7.54 -18.65
C ARG A 94 -3.53 6.54 -19.77
N VAL A 95 -2.52 5.70 -19.53
CA VAL A 95 -1.95 4.83 -20.57
C VAL A 95 -2.40 3.38 -20.38
N SER A 96 -2.20 2.80 -19.20
CA SER A 96 -2.48 1.38 -18.99
C SER A 96 -3.97 1.11 -18.94
N LEU A 97 -4.74 1.87 -18.15
CA LEU A 97 -6.17 1.67 -18.01
C LEU A 97 -6.94 2.21 -19.22
N ARG A 98 -6.79 3.52 -19.54
CA ARG A 98 -7.60 4.16 -20.58
C ARG A 98 -7.12 3.92 -22.00
N GLY A 99 -5.84 3.60 -22.17
CA GLY A 99 -5.26 3.41 -23.51
C GLY A 99 -5.15 1.96 -23.94
N ASN A 100 -5.05 1.01 -23.01
CA ASN A 100 -4.69 -0.36 -23.33
C ASN A 100 -5.54 -1.44 -22.62
N ASN A 101 -6.53 -1.07 -21.79
CA ASN A 101 -7.31 -2.03 -21.04
C ASN A 101 -8.80 -1.66 -20.95
N ASP A 102 -9.47 -1.78 -22.10
CA ASP A 102 -10.91 -1.43 -22.25
C ASP A 102 -11.80 -2.29 -21.32
N GLU A 103 -11.42 -3.54 -21.04
CA GLU A 103 -12.18 -4.43 -20.18
C GLU A 103 -12.20 -3.92 -18.72
N GLU A 104 -11.03 -3.58 -18.15
CA GLU A 104 -10.96 -3.05 -16.79
C GLU A 104 -11.57 -1.65 -16.70
N LEU A 105 -11.38 -0.81 -17.73
CA LEU A 105 -12.02 0.49 -17.79
C LEU A 105 -13.55 0.36 -17.80
N ALA A 106 -14.10 -0.60 -18.58
CA ALA A 106 -15.53 -0.83 -18.64
C ALA A 106 -16.10 -1.36 -17.32
N LYS A 107 -15.37 -2.25 -16.63
CA LYS A 107 -15.75 -2.74 -15.29
C LYS A 107 -15.81 -1.60 -14.28
N GLU A 108 -14.78 -0.78 -14.21
CA GLU A 108 -14.72 0.35 -13.29
C GLU A 108 -15.82 1.38 -13.58
N ALA A 109 -16.06 1.70 -14.86
CA ALA A 109 -17.16 2.58 -15.27
C ALA A 109 -18.54 2.01 -14.89
N LEU A 110 -18.72 0.69 -15.05
CA LEU A 110 -19.96 0.02 -14.62
C LEU A 110 -20.15 0.14 -13.11
N TYR A 111 -19.11 -0.08 -12.31
CA TYR A 111 -19.19 0.07 -10.86
C TYR A 111 -19.54 1.51 -10.45
N GLU A 112 -18.91 2.52 -11.06
CA GLU A 112 -19.25 3.94 -10.81
C GLU A 112 -20.73 4.23 -11.13
N MET A 113 -21.25 3.70 -12.24
CA MET A 113 -22.66 3.90 -12.65
C MET A 113 -23.65 3.18 -11.72
N VAL A 114 -23.32 1.97 -11.26
CA VAL A 114 -24.23 1.14 -10.44
C VAL A 114 -24.27 1.61 -8.99
N TYR A 115 -23.12 1.90 -8.42
CA TYR A 115 -23.00 2.22 -6.98
C TYR A 115 -23.03 3.72 -6.69
N GLY A 116 -22.59 4.56 -7.64
CA GLY A 116 -22.50 6.01 -7.47
C GLY A 116 -21.36 6.47 -6.58
N ALA A 117 -21.04 7.75 -6.64
CA ALA A 117 -19.82 8.35 -6.05
C ALA A 117 -19.74 8.30 -4.50
N GLY A 118 -20.82 7.98 -3.81
CA GLY A 118 -20.84 7.89 -2.33
C GLY A 118 -20.55 6.49 -1.78
N HIS A 119 -20.44 5.49 -2.65
CA HIS A 119 -20.23 4.11 -2.26
C HIS A 119 -18.78 3.69 -2.52
N PRO A 120 -18.14 2.88 -1.66
CA PRO A 120 -16.75 2.43 -1.88
C PRO A 120 -16.53 1.76 -3.23
N TYR A 121 -17.49 1.00 -3.71
CA TYR A 121 -17.44 0.36 -5.04
C TYR A 121 -17.66 1.31 -6.20
N GLY A 122 -18.25 2.48 -5.97
CA GLY A 122 -18.47 3.53 -6.98
C GLY A 122 -17.27 4.46 -7.20
N THR A 123 -16.09 4.08 -6.73
CA THR A 123 -14.86 4.87 -6.88
C THR A 123 -13.79 4.04 -7.57
N LEU A 124 -13.13 4.61 -8.57
CA LEU A 124 -12.00 3.98 -9.25
C LEU A 124 -10.84 3.77 -8.25
N THR A 125 -10.33 2.54 -8.13
CA THR A 125 -9.27 2.21 -7.16
C THR A 125 -8.00 3.02 -7.40
N LEU A 126 -7.58 3.17 -8.66
CA LEU A 126 -6.47 4.05 -9.04
C LEU A 126 -6.79 5.55 -8.90
N GLY A 127 -8.05 5.89 -8.70
CA GLY A 127 -8.52 7.29 -8.68
C GLY A 127 -8.70 7.91 -10.05
N HIS A 128 -9.07 9.17 -10.06
CA HIS A 128 -9.15 9.98 -11.26
C HIS A 128 -7.93 10.89 -11.37
N VAL A 129 -7.43 11.09 -12.59
CA VAL A 129 -6.21 11.87 -12.85
C VAL A 129 -6.18 13.20 -12.09
N ALA A 130 -7.26 14.00 -12.17
CA ALA A 130 -7.32 15.29 -11.51
C ALA A 130 -7.23 15.20 -9.98
N GLN A 131 -7.81 14.15 -9.38
CA GLN A 131 -7.75 13.92 -7.94
C GLN A 131 -6.36 13.45 -7.52
N VAL A 132 -5.76 12.50 -8.26
CA VAL A 132 -4.40 12.01 -7.98
C VAL A 132 -3.37 13.14 -8.13
N GLU A 133 -3.49 13.98 -9.16
CA GLU A 133 -2.62 15.15 -9.34
C GLU A 133 -2.73 16.17 -8.20
N ALA A 134 -3.90 16.26 -7.56
CA ALA A 134 -4.13 17.15 -6.42
C ALA A 134 -3.66 16.58 -5.07
N LEU A 135 -3.35 15.27 -4.97
CA LEU A 135 -2.86 14.65 -3.74
C LEU A 135 -1.53 15.26 -3.29
N THR A 136 -1.37 15.37 -1.99
CA THR A 136 -0.15 15.85 -1.33
C THR A 136 0.52 14.75 -0.52
N LEU A 137 1.80 14.89 -0.22
CA LEU A 137 2.50 13.96 0.67
C LEU A 137 1.90 13.96 2.10
N ASP A 138 1.34 15.08 2.55
CA ASP A 138 0.66 15.16 3.83
C ASP A 138 -0.66 14.39 3.84
N ASP A 139 -1.35 14.28 2.69
CA ASP A 139 -2.51 13.40 2.56
C ASP A 139 -2.13 11.93 2.76
N VAL A 140 -1.00 11.51 2.15
CA VAL A 140 -0.46 10.15 2.32
C VAL A 140 -0.10 9.88 3.78
N ARG A 141 0.58 10.81 4.44
CA ARG A 141 0.94 10.69 5.86
C ARG A 141 -0.30 10.61 6.76
N ALA A 142 -1.27 11.46 6.52
CA ALA A 142 -2.53 11.46 7.29
C ALA A 142 -3.32 10.17 7.07
N PHE A 143 -3.41 9.70 5.83
CA PHE A 143 -4.08 8.43 5.50
C PHE A 143 -3.37 7.25 6.18
N HIS A 144 -2.05 7.17 6.07
CA HIS A 144 -1.26 6.14 6.75
C HIS A 144 -1.51 6.16 8.26
N ALA A 145 -1.38 7.30 8.92
CA ALA A 145 -1.59 7.42 10.36
C ALA A 145 -3.01 7.02 10.79
N GLY A 146 -4.03 7.29 9.97
CA GLY A 146 -5.42 6.97 10.27
C GLY A 146 -5.85 5.55 9.93
N GLN A 147 -5.24 4.90 8.94
CA GLN A 147 -5.65 3.59 8.45
C GLN A 147 -4.74 2.45 8.91
N PHE A 148 -3.43 2.69 9.05
CA PHE A 148 -2.46 1.68 9.48
C PHE A 148 -2.41 1.59 11.02
N THR A 149 -3.46 1.05 11.59
CA THR A 149 -3.63 0.92 13.05
C THR A 149 -3.87 -0.53 13.43
N PRO A 150 -3.47 -0.97 14.64
CA PRO A 150 -3.66 -2.36 15.08
C PRO A 150 -5.13 -2.81 15.00
N GLN A 151 -6.07 -1.89 15.21
CA GLN A 151 -7.51 -2.16 15.22
C GLN A 151 -8.08 -2.51 13.84
N ARG A 152 -7.43 -2.01 12.77
CA ARG A 152 -7.83 -2.22 11.36
C ARG A 152 -7.02 -3.32 10.68
N LEU A 153 -5.97 -3.82 11.33
CA LEU A 153 -5.05 -4.78 10.75
C LEU A 153 -5.57 -6.21 10.85
N ARG A 154 -5.33 -6.98 9.79
CA ARG A 154 -5.48 -8.44 9.77
C ARG A 154 -4.17 -9.04 9.28
N VAL A 155 -3.67 -10.04 9.97
CA VAL A 155 -2.41 -10.70 9.61
C VAL A 155 -2.68 -12.16 9.30
N GLY A 156 -2.28 -12.59 8.11
CA GLY A 156 -2.27 -14.00 7.71
C GLY A 156 -0.83 -14.51 7.62
N LEU A 157 -0.55 -15.61 8.30
CA LEU A 157 0.74 -16.30 8.23
C LEU A 157 0.51 -17.72 7.72
N SER A 158 1.33 -18.15 6.77
CA SER A 158 1.31 -19.52 6.25
C SER A 158 2.73 -20.02 6.05
N GLY A 159 3.03 -21.25 6.45
CA GLY A 159 4.34 -21.87 6.33
C GLY A 159 5.02 -22.15 7.67
N ASP A 160 6.32 -22.40 7.61
CA ASP A 160 7.13 -22.76 8.78
C ASP A 160 7.80 -21.52 9.41
N TYR A 161 7.09 -20.79 10.23
CA TYR A 161 7.54 -19.54 10.84
C TYR A 161 7.81 -19.61 12.36
N GLY A 162 7.30 -20.61 13.05
CA GLY A 162 7.48 -20.80 14.49
C GLY A 162 6.79 -19.76 15.39
N ALA A 163 6.51 -20.15 16.64
CA ALA A 163 5.80 -19.31 17.61
C ALA A 163 6.58 -18.02 18.01
N ALA A 164 7.90 -18.10 18.04
CA ALA A 164 8.74 -16.95 18.39
C ALA A 164 8.64 -15.82 17.35
N PHE A 165 8.58 -16.16 16.06
CA PHE A 165 8.35 -15.18 15.00
C PHE A 165 6.98 -14.53 15.12
N GLN A 166 5.93 -15.32 15.33
CA GLN A 166 4.57 -14.81 15.51
C GLN A 166 4.49 -13.84 16.69
N ALA A 167 5.09 -14.18 17.84
CA ALA A 167 5.09 -13.30 19.00
C ALA A 167 5.80 -11.95 18.71
N ARG A 168 6.96 -11.99 18.05
CA ARG A 168 7.71 -10.80 17.65
C ARG A 168 6.92 -9.92 16.68
N LEU A 169 6.30 -10.51 15.67
CA LEU A 169 5.47 -9.81 14.71
C LEU A 169 4.31 -9.07 15.41
N LEU A 170 3.58 -9.76 16.27
CA LEU A 170 2.46 -9.16 17.02
C LEU A 170 2.93 -8.02 17.94
N ASP A 171 4.10 -8.15 18.54
CA ASP A 171 4.65 -7.09 19.39
C ASP A 171 5.09 -5.86 18.60
N ASP A 172 5.75 -6.06 17.46
CA ASP A 172 6.13 -4.98 16.57
C ASP A 172 4.92 -4.21 16.02
N LEU A 173 3.84 -4.91 15.67
CA LEU A 173 2.62 -4.28 15.15
C LEU A 173 1.86 -3.42 16.19
N LYS A 174 2.07 -3.64 17.48
CA LYS A 174 1.55 -2.73 18.53
C LYS A 174 2.17 -1.34 18.49
N ARG A 175 3.29 -1.17 17.80
CA ARG A 175 3.97 0.12 17.62
C ARG A 175 3.31 1.01 16.58
N LEU A 176 2.40 0.46 15.78
CA LEU A 176 1.58 1.26 14.86
C LEU A 176 0.73 2.28 15.64
N PRO A 177 0.36 3.40 15.03
CA PRO A 177 -0.51 4.40 15.64
C PRO A 177 -1.79 3.78 16.18
N GLN A 178 -2.24 4.19 17.35
CA GLN A 178 -3.52 3.77 17.88
C GLN A 178 -4.64 4.51 17.14
N GLY A 179 -5.63 3.79 16.66
CA GLY A 179 -6.73 4.34 15.86
C GLY A 179 -8.09 3.80 16.29
N ALA A 180 -9.14 4.33 15.68
CA ALA A 180 -10.48 3.82 15.86
C ALA A 180 -10.62 2.43 15.18
N PRO A 181 -11.47 1.53 15.70
CA PRO A 181 -11.84 0.31 15.02
C PRO A 181 -12.36 0.57 13.60
N ALA A 182 -12.23 -0.41 12.71
CA ALA A 182 -12.93 -0.36 11.44
C ALA A 182 -14.45 -0.32 11.69
N ALA A 183 -15.14 0.54 10.96
CA ALA A 183 -16.59 0.61 11.00
C ALA A 183 -17.23 -0.64 10.38
#